data_757fe238be47bb84178908d3bc96a7d6
#
_entry.id   757fe238be47bb84178908d3bc96a7d6
#
_cell.length_a   1.000
_cell.length_b   1.000
_cell.length_c   1.000
_cell.angle_alpha   90.00
_cell.angle_beta   90.00
_cell.angle_gamma   90.00
#
_symmetry.space_group_name_H-M   'P 1'
#
loop_
_entity.id
_entity.type
_entity.pdbx_description
1 polymer ?
#
loop_
_entity_poly.entity_id
_entity_poly.type
_entity_poly.pdbx_seq_one_letter_code
_entity_poly.pdbx_strand_id
1 'polypeptide(L)'
;MREVDGVKAINKVTFGQRLKAYKRSKLSFLLAVLVLLSAIVTIGVLGYLICYILVKGVPNLSPELFSLNYTSENCSMVPAIINTLIMTVLALLIAVPLGIFSAIYMVEYAKKGNKIVGVVSVTTETLAGIPSIVYGLFGMLFFVTYCHWKYSILAGAFTLSIMILPSIM
;
A
#
# COMPACT_ATOMS: atom_id res chain seq x y z
N MET A 1 11.37 8.34 -30.37
CA MET A 1 12.79 8.27 -29.99
C MET A 1 13.59 7.90 -31.23
N ARG A 2 14.40 8.82 -31.73
CA ARG A 2 15.26 8.53 -32.90
C ARG A 2 16.47 7.75 -32.40
N GLU A 3 16.65 6.54 -32.88
CA GLU A 3 17.91 5.82 -32.77
C GLU A 3 19.00 6.64 -33.45
N VAL A 4 19.99 7.06 -32.67
CA VAL A 4 21.22 7.65 -33.23
C VAL A 4 22.12 6.47 -33.58
N ASP A 5 22.08 6.07 -34.86
CA ASP A 5 22.93 5.04 -35.41
C ASP A 5 24.40 5.39 -35.17
N GLY A 6 25.12 4.49 -34.54
CA GLY A 6 26.59 4.50 -34.51
C GLY A 6 27.25 4.66 -33.14
N VAL A 7 26.54 4.95 -32.05
CA VAL A 7 27.15 5.01 -30.70
C VAL A 7 27.02 3.67 -30.00
N LYS A 8 27.98 2.76 -30.18
CA LYS A 8 28.11 1.57 -29.34
C LYS A 8 28.43 2.01 -27.93
N ALA A 9 27.51 1.71 -26.98
CA ALA A 9 27.76 1.91 -25.57
C ALA A 9 29.01 1.12 -25.14
N ILE A 10 30.11 1.84 -24.93
CA ILE A 10 31.46 1.30 -24.63
C ILE A 10 31.47 0.59 -23.26
N ASN A 11 30.42 0.74 -22.45
CA ASN A 11 30.37 0.23 -21.07
C ASN A 11 29.21 -0.75 -20.82
N LYS A 12 29.04 -1.75 -21.71
CA LYS A 12 28.17 -2.90 -21.38
C LYS A 12 28.93 -3.81 -20.42
N VAL A 13 28.76 -3.55 -19.11
CA VAL A 13 29.30 -4.44 -18.07
C VAL A 13 28.58 -5.77 -18.18
N THR A 14 29.26 -6.77 -18.74
CA THR A 14 28.76 -8.13 -18.86
C THR A 14 28.61 -8.76 -17.49
N PHE A 15 27.59 -9.62 -17.30
CA PHE A 15 27.29 -10.28 -16.03
C PHE A 15 28.53 -10.94 -15.39
N GLY A 16 29.40 -11.53 -16.21
CA GLY A 16 30.68 -12.11 -15.75
C GLY A 16 31.69 -11.08 -15.21
N GLN A 17 31.68 -9.85 -15.73
CA GLN A 17 32.52 -8.77 -15.21
C GLN A 17 32.00 -8.24 -13.87
N ARG A 18 30.70 -8.21 -13.67
CA ARG A 18 30.10 -7.90 -12.37
C ARG A 18 30.47 -8.95 -11.33
N LEU A 19 30.38 -10.24 -11.66
CA LEU A 19 30.79 -11.30 -10.75
C LEU A 19 32.28 -11.24 -10.38
N LYS A 20 33.17 -10.93 -11.35
CA LYS A 20 34.60 -10.75 -11.06
C LYS A 20 34.88 -9.53 -10.18
N ALA A 21 34.12 -8.43 -10.34
CA ALA A 21 34.23 -7.25 -9.48
C ALA A 21 33.82 -7.54 -8.04
N TYR A 22 32.77 -8.36 -7.82
CA TYR A 22 32.39 -8.80 -6.47
C TYR A 22 33.44 -9.70 -5.80
N LYS A 23 34.15 -10.54 -6.55
CA LYS A 23 35.22 -11.39 -5.99
C LYS A 23 36.46 -10.61 -5.58
N ARG A 24 36.65 -9.39 -6.08
CA ARG A 24 37.87 -8.57 -5.82
C ARG A 24 37.84 -7.89 -4.46
N SER A 25 36.66 -7.65 -3.86
CA SER A 25 36.56 -7.09 -2.52
C SER A 25 35.77 -8.05 -1.61
N LYS A 26 36.44 -8.52 -0.57
CA LYS A 26 35.85 -9.48 0.41
C LYS A 26 34.56 -8.97 1.02
N LEU A 27 34.47 -7.66 1.28
CA LEU A 27 33.29 -7.01 1.85
C LEU A 27 32.09 -7.02 0.87
N SER A 28 32.34 -6.69 -0.40
CA SER A 28 31.30 -6.72 -1.44
C SER A 28 30.77 -8.12 -1.69
N PHE A 29 31.64 -9.11 -1.62
CA PHE A 29 31.23 -10.52 -1.74
C PHE A 29 30.37 -10.94 -0.56
N LEU A 30 30.75 -10.61 0.68
CA LEU A 30 29.99 -10.90 1.88
C LEU A 30 28.61 -10.26 1.81
N LEU A 31 28.53 -8.97 1.45
CA LEU A 31 27.26 -8.26 1.31
C LEU A 31 26.37 -8.88 0.20
N ALA A 32 26.95 -9.27 -0.93
CA ALA A 32 26.21 -9.93 -2.00
C ALA A 32 25.62 -11.28 -1.56
N VAL A 33 26.39 -12.06 -0.79
CA VAL A 33 25.92 -13.33 -0.21
C VAL A 33 24.80 -13.09 0.79
N LEU A 34 24.94 -12.10 1.68
CA LEU A 34 23.89 -11.76 2.65
C LEU A 34 22.58 -11.33 1.96
N VAL A 35 22.67 -10.49 0.93
CA VAL A 35 21.51 -10.06 0.13
C VAL A 35 20.86 -11.24 -0.57
N LEU A 36 21.65 -12.14 -1.17
CA LEU A 36 21.12 -13.33 -1.82
C LEU A 36 20.44 -14.26 -0.82
N LEU A 37 21.05 -14.48 0.34
CA LEU A 37 20.51 -15.30 1.41
C LEU A 37 19.19 -14.73 1.94
N SER A 38 19.13 -13.43 2.20
CA SER A 38 17.90 -12.76 2.63
C SER A 38 16.80 -12.85 1.59
N ALA A 39 17.12 -12.72 0.30
CA ALA A 39 16.16 -12.89 -0.78
C ALA A 39 15.60 -14.31 -0.84
N ILE A 40 16.46 -15.33 -0.73
CA ILE A 40 16.05 -16.76 -0.70
C ILE A 40 15.15 -17.04 0.51
N VAL A 41 15.53 -16.56 1.69
CA VAL A 41 14.71 -16.71 2.91
C VAL A 41 13.35 -16.06 2.75
N THR A 42 13.32 -14.82 2.25
CA THR A 42 12.07 -14.08 2.03
C THR A 42 11.14 -14.82 1.05
N ILE A 43 11.67 -15.24 -0.10
CA ILE A 43 10.89 -15.99 -1.10
C ILE A 43 10.45 -17.34 -0.52
N GLY A 44 11.32 -18.03 0.22
CA GLY A 44 11.01 -19.31 0.85
C GLY A 44 9.90 -19.21 1.89
N VAL A 45 9.96 -18.22 2.77
CA VAL A 45 8.90 -17.94 3.77
C VAL A 45 7.58 -17.58 3.09
N LEU A 46 7.64 -16.72 2.07
CA LEU A 46 6.45 -16.31 1.35
C LEU A 46 5.81 -17.48 0.59
N GLY A 47 6.63 -18.29 -0.08
CA GLY A 47 6.19 -19.52 -0.75
C GLY A 47 5.59 -20.53 0.22
N TYR A 48 6.23 -20.72 1.36
CA TYR A 48 5.71 -21.59 2.42
C TYR A 48 4.35 -21.13 2.93
N LEU A 49 4.18 -19.83 3.21
CA LEU A 49 2.90 -19.26 3.67
C LEU A 49 1.80 -19.46 2.63
N ILE A 50 2.09 -19.19 1.35
CA ILE A 50 1.12 -19.39 0.26
C ILE A 50 0.73 -20.85 0.15
N CYS A 51 1.70 -21.76 0.11
CA CYS A 51 1.43 -23.19 0.06
C CYS A 51 0.64 -23.68 1.28
N TYR A 52 0.99 -23.21 2.48
CA TYR A 52 0.29 -23.55 3.71
C TYR A 52 -1.19 -23.12 3.66
N ILE A 53 -1.43 -21.87 3.24
CA ILE A 53 -2.80 -21.34 3.12
C ILE A 53 -3.60 -22.13 2.08
N LEU A 54 -3.02 -22.44 0.93
CA LEU A 54 -3.69 -23.22 -0.11
C LEU A 54 -3.99 -24.64 0.35
N VAL A 55 -3.02 -25.33 0.89
CA VAL A 55 -3.18 -26.74 1.33
C VAL A 55 -4.19 -26.87 2.47
N LYS A 56 -4.20 -25.92 3.40
CA LYS A 56 -5.14 -25.93 4.52
C LYS A 56 -6.48 -25.26 4.19
N GLY A 57 -6.50 -24.23 3.34
CA GLY A 57 -7.70 -23.47 3.02
C GLY A 57 -8.60 -24.17 1.99
N VAL A 58 -8.02 -24.69 0.90
CA VAL A 58 -8.81 -25.26 -0.20
C VAL A 58 -9.74 -26.41 0.23
N PRO A 59 -9.32 -27.38 1.06
CA PRO A 59 -10.21 -28.45 1.52
C PRO A 59 -11.38 -27.97 2.39
N ASN A 60 -11.24 -26.78 3.03
CA ASN A 60 -12.26 -26.21 3.90
C ASN A 60 -13.19 -25.22 3.19
N LEU A 61 -13.06 -25.07 1.85
CA LEU A 61 -13.96 -24.26 1.06
C LEU A 61 -15.30 -25.00 0.92
N SER A 62 -16.30 -24.61 1.69
CA SER A 62 -17.66 -25.10 1.60
C SER A 62 -18.55 -24.09 0.87
N PRO A 63 -19.63 -24.53 0.20
CA PRO A 63 -20.62 -23.61 -0.40
C PRO A 63 -21.27 -22.67 0.61
N GLU A 64 -21.30 -23.05 1.87
CA GLU A 64 -21.85 -22.27 2.96
C GLU A 64 -21.07 -20.98 3.24
N LEU A 65 -19.76 -20.93 2.91
CA LEU A 65 -18.94 -19.73 2.96
C LEU A 65 -19.46 -18.61 2.04
N PHE A 66 -20.20 -18.96 0.98
CA PHE A 66 -20.79 -18.01 0.04
C PHE A 66 -22.25 -17.66 0.37
N SER A 67 -22.76 -18.05 1.53
CA SER A 67 -24.09 -17.68 2.00
C SER A 67 -24.17 -16.17 2.26
N LEU A 68 -25.33 -15.56 1.94
CA LEU A 68 -25.61 -14.14 2.26
C LEU A 68 -25.83 -13.90 3.74
N ASN A 69 -26.28 -14.92 4.48
CA ASN A 69 -26.55 -14.83 5.90
C ASN A 69 -25.31 -15.29 6.71
N TYR A 70 -24.77 -14.40 7.47
CA TYR A 70 -23.67 -14.72 8.41
C TYR A 70 -24.24 -15.39 9.67
N THR A 71 -23.74 -16.57 9.97
CA THR A 71 -23.93 -17.23 11.26
C THR A 71 -22.58 -17.64 11.82
N SER A 72 -22.47 -17.80 13.13
CA SER A 72 -21.23 -18.23 13.78
C SER A 72 -20.79 -19.64 13.35
N GLU A 73 -21.69 -20.42 12.76
CA GLU A 73 -21.41 -21.77 12.27
C GLU A 73 -20.88 -21.77 10.82
N ASN A 74 -21.44 -20.93 9.93
CA ASN A 74 -21.07 -20.90 8.53
C ASN A 74 -19.92 -19.96 8.20
N CYS A 75 -19.60 -19.00 9.06
CA CYS A 75 -18.52 -18.00 8.90
C CYS A 75 -18.50 -17.37 7.49
N SER A 76 -19.68 -17.02 6.96
CA SER A 76 -19.84 -16.55 5.58
C SER A 76 -18.95 -15.34 5.26
N MET A 77 -18.29 -15.38 4.09
CA MET A 77 -17.41 -14.31 3.59
C MET A 77 -18.17 -13.23 2.82
N VAL A 78 -19.35 -13.53 2.26
CA VAL A 78 -20.08 -12.61 1.37
C VAL A 78 -20.44 -11.28 2.03
N PRO A 79 -20.97 -11.23 3.25
CA PRO A 79 -21.23 -9.96 3.94
C PRO A 79 -19.96 -9.13 4.16
N ALA A 80 -18.83 -9.78 4.46
CA ALA A 80 -17.55 -9.08 4.62
C ALA A 80 -17.05 -8.46 3.31
N ILE A 81 -17.18 -9.19 2.20
CA ILE A 81 -16.83 -8.69 0.86
C ILE A 81 -17.72 -7.49 0.48
N ILE A 82 -19.03 -7.58 0.67
CA ILE A 82 -19.97 -6.50 0.38
C ILE A 82 -19.62 -5.26 1.23
N ASN A 83 -19.41 -5.42 2.53
CA ASN A 83 -19.04 -4.33 3.41
C ASN A 83 -17.71 -3.68 3.00
N THR A 84 -16.73 -4.47 2.58
CA THR A 84 -15.43 -3.95 2.08
C THR A 84 -15.63 -3.12 0.82
N LEU A 85 -16.44 -3.58 -0.12
CA LEU A 85 -16.74 -2.83 -1.34
C LEU A 85 -17.48 -1.52 -1.04
N ILE A 86 -18.51 -1.56 -0.20
CA ILE A 86 -19.26 -0.37 0.22
C ILE A 86 -18.32 0.64 0.90
N MET A 87 -17.52 0.19 1.86
CA MET A 87 -16.59 1.02 2.58
C MET A 87 -15.54 1.66 1.65
N THR A 88 -15.01 0.89 0.71
CA THR A 88 -14.04 1.38 -0.28
C THR A 88 -14.67 2.44 -1.20
N VAL A 89 -15.86 2.19 -1.73
CA VAL A 89 -16.57 3.15 -2.58
C VAL A 89 -16.87 4.44 -1.82
N LEU A 90 -17.37 4.35 -0.59
CA LEU A 90 -17.65 5.52 0.25
C LEU A 90 -16.36 6.32 0.55
N ALA A 91 -15.27 5.62 0.88
CA ALA A 91 -13.99 6.28 1.14
C ALA A 91 -13.48 7.03 -0.09
N LEU A 92 -13.57 6.42 -1.28
CA LEU A 92 -13.17 7.06 -2.53
C LEU A 92 -14.09 8.23 -2.92
N LEU A 93 -15.40 8.11 -2.72
CA LEU A 93 -16.35 9.20 -2.98
C LEU A 93 -16.04 10.44 -2.16
N ILE A 94 -15.47 10.29 -0.97
CA ILE A 94 -15.04 11.40 -0.12
C ILE A 94 -13.63 11.87 -0.49
N ALA A 95 -12.67 10.95 -0.56
CA ALA A 95 -11.25 11.28 -0.71
C ALA A 95 -10.91 11.80 -2.11
N VAL A 96 -11.48 11.22 -3.16
CA VAL A 96 -11.11 11.59 -4.55
C VAL A 96 -11.50 13.02 -4.90
N PRO A 97 -12.75 13.50 -4.67
CA PRO A 97 -13.08 14.89 -4.94
C PRO A 97 -12.23 15.86 -4.13
N LEU A 98 -12.09 15.61 -2.83
CA LEU A 98 -11.32 16.49 -1.95
C LEU A 98 -9.83 16.52 -2.35
N GLY A 99 -9.25 15.37 -2.65
CA GLY A 99 -7.84 15.27 -3.06
C GLY A 99 -7.58 15.93 -4.40
N ILE A 100 -8.41 15.64 -5.42
CA ILE A 100 -8.24 16.23 -6.75
C ILE A 100 -8.41 17.75 -6.73
N PHE A 101 -9.47 18.27 -6.09
CA PHE A 101 -9.67 19.72 -6.01
C PHE A 101 -8.55 20.40 -5.22
N SER A 102 -8.05 19.78 -4.16
CA SER A 102 -6.91 20.30 -3.41
C SER A 102 -5.64 20.31 -4.27
N ALA A 103 -5.36 19.24 -5.01
CA ALA A 103 -4.20 19.14 -5.90
C ALA A 103 -4.26 20.20 -7.02
N ILE A 104 -5.40 20.35 -7.69
CA ILE A 104 -5.60 21.35 -8.73
C ILE A 104 -5.40 22.76 -8.16
N TYR A 105 -5.98 23.05 -7.00
CA TYR A 105 -5.81 24.34 -6.35
C TYR A 105 -4.33 24.64 -6.06
N MET A 106 -3.59 23.68 -5.54
CA MET A 106 -2.17 23.87 -5.20
C MET A 106 -1.29 24.08 -6.43
N VAL A 107 -1.59 23.42 -7.55
CA VAL A 107 -0.75 23.49 -8.76
C VAL A 107 -1.12 24.66 -9.66
N GLU A 108 -2.41 24.93 -9.88
CA GLU A 108 -2.87 25.89 -10.88
C GLU A 108 -3.22 27.24 -10.28
N TYR A 109 -3.88 27.27 -9.15
CA TYR A 109 -4.45 28.51 -8.59
C TYR A 109 -3.58 29.18 -7.53
N ALA A 110 -2.70 28.44 -6.89
CA ALA A 110 -1.88 28.99 -5.83
C ALA A 110 -0.71 29.82 -6.39
N LYS A 111 -0.56 31.04 -5.92
CA LYS A 111 0.57 31.93 -6.29
C LYS A 111 1.90 31.28 -5.83
N LYS A 112 2.93 31.38 -6.67
CA LYS A 112 4.29 30.96 -6.31
C LYS A 112 4.73 31.63 -5.00
N GLY A 113 5.17 30.84 -4.02
CA GLY A 113 5.59 31.35 -2.71
C GLY A 113 4.46 31.47 -1.66
N ASN A 114 3.27 30.98 -1.94
CA ASN A 114 2.19 30.95 -0.95
C ASN A 114 2.55 30.02 0.22
N LYS A 115 2.63 30.59 1.44
CA LYS A 115 2.98 29.87 2.66
C LYS A 115 1.99 28.74 2.99
N ILE A 116 0.71 28.91 2.68
CA ILE A 116 -0.33 27.90 2.94
C ILE A 116 -0.05 26.64 2.10
N VAL A 117 0.28 26.81 0.82
CA VAL A 117 0.62 25.70 -0.07
C VAL A 117 1.84 24.96 0.44
N GLY A 118 2.88 25.70 0.88
CA GLY A 118 4.07 25.08 1.47
C GLY A 118 3.75 24.23 2.71
N VAL A 119 2.91 24.75 3.62
CA VAL A 119 2.47 24.01 4.81
C VAL A 119 1.67 22.78 4.43
N VAL A 120 0.70 22.90 3.52
CA VAL A 120 -0.12 21.76 3.08
C VAL A 120 0.74 20.70 2.41
N SER A 121 1.67 21.08 1.53
CA SER A 121 2.57 20.13 0.86
C SER A 121 3.42 19.35 1.85
N VAL A 122 4.10 20.03 2.79
CA VAL A 122 4.91 19.37 3.82
C VAL A 122 4.05 18.49 4.72
N THR A 123 2.85 18.94 5.08
CA THR A 123 1.92 18.14 5.91
C THR A 123 1.48 16.88 5.17
N THR A 124 1.11 17.00 3.90
CA THR A 124 0.70 15.86 3.04
C THR A 124 1.83 14.84 2.91
N GLU A 125 3.04 15.30 2.64
CA GLU A 125 4.23 14.44 2.54
C GLU A 125 4.53 13.73 3.87
N THR A 126 4.42 14.44 4.99
CA THR A 126 4.60 13.87 6.33
C THR A 126 3.51 12.84 6.63
N LEU A 127 2.25 13.16 6.35
CA LEU A 127 1.11 12.25 6.55
C LEU A 127 1.25 10.99 5.68
N ALA A 128 1.68 11.10 4.45
CA ALA A 128 1.91 9.94 3.57
C ALA A 128 2.96 8.95 4.13
N GLY A 129 3.87 9.43 4.98
CA GLY A 129 4.87 8.60 5.67
C GLY A 129 4.37 7.89 6.94
N ILE A 130 3.17 8.21 7.43
CA ILE A 130 2.63 7.62 8.66
C ILE A 130 2.14 6.18 8.39
N PRO A 131 2.54 5.18 9.21
CA PRO A 131 2.02 3.82 9.10
C PRO A 131 0.49 3.77 9.23
N SER A 132 -0.17 2.98 8.39
CA SER A 132 -1.64 2.85 8.33
C SER A 132 -2.29 2.47 9.66
N ILE A 133 -1.58 1.75 10.53
CA ILE A 133 -2.07 1.39 11.86
C ILE A 133 -2.37 2.62 12.73
N VAL A 134 -1.59 3.70 12.56
CA VAL A 134 -1.80 4.96 13.31
C VAL A 134 -3.10 5.62 12.88
N TYR A 135 -3.40 5.62 11.56
CA TYR A 135 -4.69 6.09 11.05
C TYR A 135 -5.86 5.26 11.58
N GLY A 136 -5.70 3.93 11.66
CA GLY A 136 -6.70 3.04 12.24
C GLY A 136 -6.97 3.34 13.71
N LEU A 137 -5.91 3.56 14.50
CA LEU A 137 -6.03 3.95 15.91
C LEU A 137 -6.68 5.33 16.08
N PHE A 138 -6.27 6.31 15.26
CA PHE A 138 -6.89 7.63 15.24
C PHE A 138 -8.38 7.53 14.92
N GLY A 139 -8.75 6.80 13.87
CA GLY A 139 -10.15 6.62 13.48
C GLY A 139 -10.98 5.94 14.57
N MET A 140 -10.41 4.94 15.25
CA MET A 140 -11.06 4.30 16.39
C MET A 140 -11.28 5.27 17.56
N LEU A 141 -10.25 6.02 17.95
CA LEU A 141 -10.37 6.97 19.06
C LEU A 141 -11.29 8.14 18.73
N PHE A 142 -11.17 8.68 17.53
CA PHE A 142 -11.94 9.87 17.14
C PHE A 142 -13.37 9.53 16.74
N PHE A 143 -13.58 8.69 15.73
CA PHE A 143 -14.93 8.42 15.23
C PHE A 143 -15.72 7.47 16.12
N VAL A 144 -15.10 6.41 16.63
CA VAL A 144 -15.81 5.39 17.41
C VAL A 144 -16.00 5.87 18.85
N THR A 145 -14.93 6.36 19.51
CA THR A 145 -14.98 6.71 20.93
C THR A 145 -15.48 8.14 21.17
N TYR A 146 -14.86 9.13 20.53
CA TYR A 146 -15.20 10.54 20.76
C TYR A 146 -16.51 10.95 20.09
N CYS A 147 -16.70 10.65 18.80
CA CYS A 147 -17.94 10.96 18.06
C CYS A 147 -19.08 9.97 18.35
N HIS A 148 -18.85 8.91 19.11
CA HIS A 148 -19.83 7.88 19.45
C HIS A 148 -20.51 7.20 18.25
N TRP A 149 -19.82 7.13 17.10
CA TRP A 149 -20.35 6.48 15.87
C TRP A 149 -20.35 4.97 15.95
N LYS A 150 -19.82 4.40 17.03
CA LYS A 150 -19.64 2.95 17.21
C LYS A 150 -18.77 2.35 16.07
N TYR A 151 -18.75 1.04 16.00
CA TYR A 151 -18.10 0.34 14.89
C TYR A 151 -19.03 0.35 13.67
N SER A 152 -18.99 1.43 12.88
CA SER A 152 -19.85 1.62 11.72
C SER A 152 -19.02 1.70 10.42
N ILE A 153 -19.69 1.36 9.30
CA ILE A 153 -19.10 1.51 7.95
C ILE A 153 -18.67 2.96 7.71
N LEU A 154 -19.44 3.93 8.26
CA LEU A 154 -19.16 5.34 8.13
C LEU A 154 -17.85 5.74 8.84
N ALA A 155 -17.63 5.28 10.06
CA ALA A 155 -16.38 5.52 10.79
C ALA A 155 -15.17 4.95 10.05
N GLY A 156 -15.32 3.75 9.48
CA GLY A 156 -14.30 3.12 8.65
C GLY A 156 -14.03 3.90 7.34
N ALA A 157 -15.08 4.31 6.65
CA ALA A 157 -14.97 5.05 5.38
C ALA A 157 -14.27 6.41 5.58
N PHE A 158 -14.60 7.16 6.63
CA PHE A 158 -13.91 8.43 6.95
C PHE A 158 -12.45 8.19 7.34
N THR A 159 -12.16 7.16 8.11
CA THR A 159 -10.77 6.81 8.47
C THR A 159 -9.95 6.49 7.22
N LEU A 160 -10.49 5.66 6.32
CA LEU A 160 -9.85 5.33 5.05
C LEU A 160 -9.69 6.55 4.15
N SER A 161 -10.69 7.45 4.11
CA SER A 161 -10.64 8.70 3.33
C SER A 161 -9.48 9.56 3.78
N ILE A 162 -9.31 9.76 5.09
CA ILE A 162 -8.20 10.55 5.65
C ILE A 162 -6.85 9.89 5.31
N MET A 163 -6.77 8.57 5.37
CA MET A 163 -5.54 7.82 5.06
C MET A 163 -5.16 7.92 3.58
N ILE A 164 -6.13 7.90 2.67
CA ILE A 164 -5.88 7.92 1.22
C ILE A 164 -5.65 9.35 0.71
N LEU A 165 -6.24 10.37 1.36
CA LEU A 165 -6.19 11.75 0.92
C LEU A 165 -4.77 12.25 0.60
N PRO A 166 -3.74 12.03 1.45
CA PRO A 166 -2.39 12.46 1.16
C PRO A 166 -1.79 11.81 -0.11
N SER A 167 -2.22 10.61 -0.45
CA SER A 167 -1.74 9.91 -1.65
C SER A 167 -2.38 10.39 -2.94
N ILE A 168 -3.52 11.10 -2.86
CA ILE A 168 -4.24 11.67 -4.01
C ILE A 168 -3.77 13.11 -4.27
N MET A 169 -3.34 13.82 -3.24
CA MET A 169 -2.86 15.21 -3.31
C MET A 169 -1.44 15.31 -3.84
#